data_2c551e2dab8e732b90569c1cfa772c6a
#
_entry.id   2c551e2dab8e732b90569c1cfa772c6a
#
_cell.length_a   1.000
_cell.length_b   1.000
_cell.length_c   1.000
_cell.angle_alpha   90.00
_cell.angle_beta   90.00
_cell.angle_gamma   90.00
#
_symmetry.space_group_name_H-M   'P 1'
#
loop_
_entity.id
_entity.type
_entity.pdbx_description
1 polymer ?
#
loop_
_entity_poly.entity_id
_entity_poly.type
_entity_poly.pdbx_seq_one_letter_code
_entity_poly.pdbx_strand_id
1 'polypeptide(L)'
;VNSIFLKGSNDSEQRSFKVAIAKQESEDVTIHIAADPSLVSTYNEGYYDQTIALPTNCYKIPEPEVVIPAGSVQSSEITIVFENLLSLDRDQKYVLPVTVDNANIGILQSARTIYYVFKGAALINTVANMTKNCVYFKWKNPEPLNNLRKVSMEALIRPHEFRALN
;
A
#
# COMPACT_ATOMS: atom_id res chain seq x y z
N VAL A 1 -4.68 -2.31 -7.03
CA VAL A 1 -4.16 -2.30 -5.65
C VAL A 1 -3.21 -1.13 -5.48
N ASN A 2 -3.41 -0.32 -4.45
CA ASN A 2 -2.58 0.83 -4.10
C ASN A 2 -1.89 0.55 -2.75
N SER A 3 -0.56 0.52 -2.73
CA SER A 3 0.19 0.34 -1.49
C SER A 3 0.50 1.67 -0.82
N ILE A 4 0.26 1.73 0.48
CA ILE A 4 0.58 2.86 1.36
C ILE A 4 1.54 2.37 2.45
N PHE A 5 2.66 3.06 2.59
CA PHE A 5 3.66 2.69 3.58
C PHE A 5 3.47 3.51 4.86
N LEU A 6 3.25 2.81 5.98
CA LEU A 6 3.14 3.41 7.29
C LEU A 6 4.50 3.94 7.74
N LYS A 7 4.67 5.25 7.64
CA LYS A 7 5.88 5.96 8.07
C LYS A 7 5.66 6.48 9.49
N GLY A 8 6.66 6.39 10.35
CA GLY A 8 6.57 6.90 11.73
C GLY A 8 6.44 8.41 11.89
N SER A 9 6.40 9.15 10.78
CA SER A 9 6.30 10.60 10.76
C SER A 9 4.97 11.14 10.24
N ASN A 10 4.14 10.29 9.61
CA ASN A 10 2.90 10.73 8.97
C ASN A 10 1.70 10.07 9.62
N ASP A 11 0.84 10.86 10.22
CA ASP A 11 -0.42 10.42 10.81
C ASP A 11 -1.60 10.46 9.83
N SER A 12 -1.47 11.18 8.74
CA SER A 12 -2.50 11.31 7.74
C SER A 12 -1.96 11.24 6.32
N GLU A 13 -2.78 10.74 5.41
CA GLU A 13 -2.51 10.69 3.98
C GLU A 13 -3.82 10.83 3.19
N GLN A 14 -3.73 11.29 1.96
CA GLN A 14 -4.87 11.41 1.05
C GLN A 14 -4.59 10.68 -0.25
N ARG A 15 -5.63 10.07 -0.80
CA ARG A 15 -5.61 9.48 -2.14
C ARG A 15 -6.85 9.89 -2.90
N SER A 16 -6.64 10.26 -4.15
CA SER A 16 -7.73 10.63 -5.04
C SER A 16 -7.77 9.69 -6.23
N PHE A 17 -8.96 9.49 -6.76
CA PHE A 17 -9.22 8.70 -7.96
C PHE A 17 -10.45 9.22 -8.68
N LYS A 18 -10.68 8.74 -9.90
CA LYS A 18 -11.90 9.02 -10.69
C LYS A 18 -12.55 7.72 -11.09
N VAL A 19 -13.87 7.73 -11.17
CA VAL A 19 -14.63 6.64 -11.76
C VAL A 19 -14.84 6.93 -13.24
N ALA A 20 -14.72 5.90 -14.07
CA ALA A 20 -14.95 6.00 -15.51
C ALA A 20 -15.97 4.98 -15.98
N ILE A 21 -16.72 5.34 -17.01
CA ILE A 21 -17.68 4.49 -17.72
C ILE A 21 -17.20 4.24 -19.15
N ALA A 22 -17.61 3.11 -19.74
CA ALA A 22 -17.11 2.68 -21.03
C ALA A 22 -17.60 3.52 -22.21
N LYS A 23 -18.76 4.15 -22.07
CA LYS A 23 -19.37 5.00 -23.11
C LYS A 23 -20.06 6.18 -22.45
N GLN A 24 -20.28 7.22 -23.24
CA GLN A 24 -21.08 8.37 -22.82
C GLN A 24 -22.55 7.95 -22.66
N GLU A 25 -23.18 8.42 -21.59
CA GLU A 25 -24.61 8.31 -21.36
C GLU A 25 -25.29 9.65 -21.66
N SER A 26 -26.58 9.58 -22.01
CA SER A 26 -27.40 10.75 -22.33
C SER A 26 -27.93 11.49 -21.09
N GLU A 27 -27.84 10.84 -19.93
CA GLU A 27 -28.26 11.35 -18.64
C GLU A 27 -27.08 11.31 -17.64
N ASP A 28 -27.21 12.03 -16.55
CA ASP A 28 -26.23 12.03 -15.47
C ASP A 28 -26.16 10.64 -14.83
N VAL A 29 -24.93 10.17 -14.62
CA VAL A 29 -24.68 8.90 -13.92
C VAL A 29 -24.28 9.19 -12.48
N THR A 30 -25.17 8.84 -11.55
CA THR A 30 -24.91 8.94 -10.11
C THR A 30 -24.29 7.63 -9.61
N ILE A 31 -23.20 7.76 -8.87
CA ILE A 31 -22.40 6.65 -8.35
C ILE A 31 -22.22 6.85 -6.86
N HIS A 32 -22.47 5.81 -6.07
CA HIS A 32 -22.18 5.78 -4.65
C HIS A 32 -20.97 4.87 -4.38
N ILE A 33 -20.09 5.32 -3.49
CA ILE A 33 -18.82 4.65 -3.15
C ILE A 33 -18.79 4.41 -1.65
N ALA A 34 -18.47 3.20 -1.27
CA ALA A 34 -18.35 2.80 0.12
C ALA A 34 -17.12 1.95 0.38
N ALA A 35 -16.66 1.96 1.63
CA ALA A 35 -15.72 0.98 2.12
C ALA A 35 -16.46 -0.33 2.43
N ASP A 36 -15.95 -1.45 1.94
CA ASP A 36 -16.55 -2.77 2.17
C ASP A 36 -15.54 -3.75 2.80
N PRO A 37 -15.49 -3.82 4.13
CA PRO A 37 -14.60 -4.75 4.83
C PRO A 37 -14.86 -6.23 4.55
N SER A 38 -16.03 -6.60 4.04
CA SER A 38 -16.35 -8.00 3.69
C SER A 38 -15.47 -8.53 2.55
N LEU A 39 -14.94 -7.63 1.72
CA LEU A 39 -14.04 -7.96 0.61
C LEU A 39 -12.58 -8.22 1.02
N VAL A 40 -12.25 -8.15 2.30
CA VAL A 40 -10.89 -8.45 2.81
C VAL A 40 -10.52 -9.92 2.56
N SER A 41 -11.45 -10.85 2.78
CA SER A 41 -11.22 -12.28 2.47
C SER A 41 -10.94 -12.50 0.98
N THR A 42 -11.75 -11.87 0.11
CA THR A 42 -11.57 -11.93 -1.34
C THR A 42 -10.22 -11.38 -1.77
N TYR A 43 -9.77 -10.29 -1.13
CA TYR A 43 -8.43 -9.76 -1.36
C TYR A 43 -7.35 -10.75 -0.96
N ASN A 44 -7.43 -11.30 0.26
CA ASN A 44 -6.44 -12.23 0.79
C ASN A 44 -6.33 -13.50 -0.06
N GLU A 45 -7.45 -14.04 -0.52
CA GLU A 45 -7.47 -15.20 -1.42
C GLU A 45 -6.87 -14.87 -2.79
N GLY A 46 -7.25 -13.74 -3.37
CA GLY A 46 -6.82 -13.35 -4.72
C GLY A 46 -5.34 -12.95 -4.81
N TYR A 47 -4.77 -12.41 -3.74
CA TYR A 47 -3.39 -11.93 -3.70
C TYR A 47 -2.45 -12.77 -2.81
N TYR A 48 -2.94 -13.89 -2.26
CA TYR A 48 -2.19 -14.76 -1.35
C TYR A 48 -1.56 -13.97 -0.18
N ASP A 49 -2.30 -13.00 0.35
CA ASP A 49 -1.86 -12.13 1.45
C ASP A 49 -2.62 -12.44 2.75
N GLN A 50 -2.16 -11.88 3.87
CA GLN A 50 -2.76 -12.01 5.19
C GLN A 50 -2.96 -10.61 5.77
N THR A 51 -3.98 -9.93 5.27
CA THR A 51 -4.34 -8.59 5.73
C THR A 51 -5.58 -8.63 6.60
N ILE A 52 -5.73 -7.64 7.47
CA ILE A 52 -6.95 -7.38 8.21
C ILE A 52 -7.61 -6.09 7.72
N ALA A 53 -8.87 -5.89 8.03
CA ALA A 53 -9.57 -4.66 7.67
C ALA A 53 -8.93 -3.45 8.34
N LEU A 54 -8.78 -2.35 7.58
CA LEU A 54 -8.38 -1.07 8.17
C LEU A 54 -9.44 -0.61 9.16
N PRO A 55 -9.08 -0.21 10.40
CA PRO A 55 -10.04 0.29 11.38
C PRO A 55 -10.84 1.50 10.87
N THR A 56 -12.12 1.57 11.23
CA THR A 56 -13.04 2.60 10.73
C THR A 56 -12.67 4.02 11.12
N ASN A 57 -11.93 4.19 12.22
CA ASN A 57 -11.41 5.49 12.65
C ASN A 57 -10.15 5.93 11.88
N CYS A 58 -9.65 5.10 10.97
CA CYS A 58 -8.44 5.39 10.18
C CYS A 58 -8.73 5.87 8.77
N TYR A 59 -9.98 6.05 8.38
CA TYR A 59 -10.33 6.58 7.07
C TYR A 59 -11.64 7.35 7.06
N LYS A 60 -11.78 8.25 6.08
CA LYS A 60 -13.02 8.97 5.75
C LYS A 60 -13.17 9.09 4.24
N ILE A 61 -14.39 8.96 3.77
CA ILE A 61 -14.81 9.28 2.39
C ILE A 61 -15.75 10.48 2.51
N PRO A 62 -15.26 11.73 2.38
CA PRO A 62 -16.07 12.92 2.65
C PRO A 62 -17.25 13.06 1.69
N GLU A 63 -17.04 12.69 0.42
CA GLU A 63 -18.04 12.75 -0.64
C GLU A 63 -18.23 11.36 -1.24
N PRO A 64 -19.11 10.53 -0.63
CA PRO A 64 -19.32 9.16 -1.10
C PRO A 64 -20.15 9.07 -2.38
N GLU A 65 -20.86 10.14 -2.73
CA GLU A 65 -21.66 10.22 -3.95
C GLU A 65 -20.98 11.14 -4.97
N VAL A 66 -20.89 10.67 -6.20
CA VAL A 66 -20.29 11.42 -7.30
C VAL A 66 -21.12 11.26 -8.57
N VAL A 67 -21.13 12.31 -9.39
CA VAL A 67 -21.87 12.35 -10.63
C VAL A 67 -20.90 12.39 -11.81
N ILE A 68 -21.18 11.59 -12.83
CA ILE A 68 -20.59 11.73 -14.17
C ILE A 68 -21.65 12.46 -15.01
N PRO A 69 -21.37 13.69 -15.43
CA PRO A 69 -22.33 14.46 -16.22
C PRO A 69 -22.66 13.80 -17.55
N ALA A 70 -23.87 14.00 -18.03
CA ALA A 70 -24.30 13.56 -19.37
C ALA A 70 -23.28 13.97 -20.44
N GLY A 71 -22.94 13.04 -21.33
CA GLY A 71 -21.93 13.27 -22.37
C GLY A 71 -20.46 13.15 -21.89
N SER A 72 -20.22 12.93 -20.60
CA SER A 72 -18.90 12.64 -20.05
C SER A 72 -18.68 11.14 -19.87
N VAL A 73 -17.41 10.72 -19.71
CA VAL A 73 -17.02 9.34 -19.42
C VAL A 73 -16.29 9.21 -18.09
N GLN A 74 -16.05 10.32 -17.38
CA GLN A 74 -15.33 10.33 -16.10
C GLN A 74 -16.01 11.25 -15.10
N SER A 75 -15.94 10.85 -13.83
CA SER A 75 -16.40 11.66 -12.70
C SER A 75 -15.44 12.80 -12.37
N SER A 76 -15.89 13.69 -11.48
CA SER A 76 -14.99 14.52 -10.69
C SER A 76 -14.04 13.64 -9.84
N GLU A 77 -13.04 14.27 -9.26
CA GLU A 77 -12.08 13.59 -8.40
C GLU A 77 -12.70 13.27 -7.04
N ILE A 78 -12.53 12.03 -6.61
CA ILE A 78 -13.00 11.50 -5.33
C ILE A 78 -11.80 11.38 -4.42
N THR A 79 -11.87 11.95 -3.23
CA THR A 79 -10.77 11.92 -2.26
C THR A 79 -11.12 11.03 -1.07
N ILE A 80 -10.19 10.14 -0.72
CA ILE A 80 -10.22 9.39 0.53
C ILE A 80 -9.16 9.98 1.44
N VAL A 81 -9.54 10.29 2.66
CA VAL A 81 -8.66 10.78 3.71
C VAL A 81 -8.36 9.63 4.67
N PHE A 82 -7.09 9.34 4.85
CA PHE A 82 -6.59 8.42 5.87
C PHE A 82 -6.05 9.23 7.04
N GLU A 83 -6.39 8.85 8.26
CA GLU A 83 -6.00 9.53 9.49
C GLU A 83 -5.69 8.52 10.59
N ASN A 84 -5.08 8.97 11.70
CA ASN A 84 -4.71 8.10 12.83
C ASN A 84 -3.77 6.93 12.41
N LEU A 85 -2.97 7.12 11.38
CA LEU A 85 -2.10 6.07 10.84
C LEU A 85 -0.97 5.69 11.81
N LEU A 86 -0.60 6.57 12.74
CA LEU A 86 0.40 6.29 13.77
C LEU A 86 -0.11 5.31 14.83
N SER A 87 -1.43 5.14 14.95
CA SER A 87 -2.04 4.17 15.87
C SER A 87 -2.00 2.72 15.36
N LEU A 88 -1.69 2.53 14.07
CA LEU A 88 -1.65 1.21 13.46
C LEU A 88 -0.36 0.46 13.81
N ASP A 89 -0.52 -0.85 14.05
CA ASP A 89 0.63 -1.74 14.21
C ASP A 89 1.38 -1.88 12.87
N ARG A 90 2.66 -1.60 12.87
CA ARG A 90 3.50 -1.62 11.67
C ARG A 90 3.92 -3.02 11.25
N ASP A 91 3.85 -3.98 12.14
CA ASP A 91 4.13 -5.39 11.85
C ASP A 91 2.90 -6.08 11.23
N GLN A 92 1.74 -5.42 11.29
CA GLN A 92 0.50 -5.88 10.70
C GLN A 92 0.25 -5.21 9.33
N LYS A 93 -0.31 -5.98 8.40
CA LYS A 93 -0.81 -5.44 7.14
C LYS A 93 -2.31 -5.19 7.25
N TYR A 94 -2.76 -4.04 6.73
CA TYR A 94 -4.17 -3.68 6.67
C TYR A 94 -4.60 -3.48 5.23
N VAL A 95 -5.86 -3.71 4.93
CA VAL A 95 -6.46 -3.39 3.65
C VAL A 95 -7.79 -2.67 3.82
N LEU A 96 -8.00 -1.64 3.00
CA LEU A 96 -9.28 -0.98 2.82
C LEU A 96 -9.78 -1.25 1.41
N PRO A 97 -10.78 -2.14 1.23
CA PRO A 97 -11.51 -2.24 -0.02
C PRO A 97 -12.48 -1.05 -0.14
N VAL A 98 -12.40 -0.32 -1.22
CA VAL A 98 -13.33 0.76 -1.58
C VAL A 98 -14.02 0.37 -2.87
N THR A 99 -15.34 0.30 -2.84
CA THR A 99 -16.13 -0.24 -3.94
C THR A 99 -17.22 0.73 -4.37
N VAL A 100 -17.58 0.66 -5.64
CA VAL A 100 -18.85 1.19 -6.12
C VAL A 100 -19.94 0.20 -5.68
N ASP A 101 -20.75 0.58 -4.71
CA ASP A 101 -21.82 -0.26 -4.17
C ASP A 101 -23.16 0.00 -4.85
N ASN A 102 -23.39 1.20 -5.37
CA ASN A 102 -24.58 1.57 -6.10
C ASN A 102 -24.31 2.53 -7.25
N ALA A 103 -25.06 2.38 -8.35
CA ALA A 103 -25.10 3.31 -9.47
C ALA A 103 -26.43 3.17 -10.20
N ASN A 104 -26.86 4.24 -10.90
CA ASN A 104 -28.06 4.19 -11.74
C ASN A 104 -27.83 3.49 -13.10
N ILE A 105 -26.66 2.95 -13.33
CA ILE A 105 -26.29 2.12 -14.49
C ILE A 105 -25.70 0.79 -14.04
N GLY A 106 -25.51 -0.14 -15.00
CA GLY A 106 -24.87 -1.43 -14.72
C GLY A 106 -23.41 -1.28 -14.26
N ILE A 107 -23.06 -1.96 -13.16
CA ILE A 107 -21.72 -1.93 -12.58
C ILE A 107 -20.92 -3.15 -13.05
N LEU A 108 -19.72 -2.90 -13.62
CA LEU A 108 -18.79 -3.96 -13.99
C LEU A 108 -18.12 -4.55 -12.74
N GLN A 109 -18.55 -5.76 -12.36
CA GLN A 109 -18.15 -6.41 -11.12
C GLN A 109 -16.63 -6.61 -10.96
N SER A 110 -15.92 -6.87 -12.06
CA SER A 110 -14.46 -7.09 -12.04
C SER A 110 -13.61 -5.83 -11.84
N ALA A 111 -14.20 -4.63 -11.99
CA ALA A 111 -13.48 -3.37 -11.95
C ALA A 111 -14.08 -2.35 -10.97
N ARG A 112 -15.00 -2.77 -10.09
CA ARG A 112 -15.70 -1.85 -9.18
C ARG A 112 -14.98 -1.56 -7.87
N THR A 113 -13.88 -2.28 -7.56
CA THR A 113 -13.22 -2.20 -6.25
C THR A 113 -11.77 -1.78 -6.38
N ILE A 114 -11.36 -0.84 -5.55
CA ILE A 114 -9.97 -0.43 -5.34
C ILE A 114 -9.53 -0.91 -3.96
N TYR A 115 -8.38 -1.56 -3.88
CA TYR A 115 -7.79 -1.99 -2.61
C TYR A 115 -6.64 -1.06 -2.22
N TYR A 116 -6.73 -0.44 -1.05
CA TYR A 116 -5.65 0.31 -0.42
C TYR A 116 -5.00 -0.56 0.64
N VAL A 117 -3.73 -0.90 0.44
CA VAL A 117 -2.98 -1.82 1.32
C VAL A 117 -1.97 -1.04 2.11
N PHE A 118 -2.07 -1.11 3.43
CA PHE A 118 -1.19 -0.47 4.38
C PHE A 118 -0.19 -1.48 4.92
N LYS A 119 1.07 -1.15 4.88
CA LYS A 119 2.17 -1.99 5.40
C LYS A 119 3.26 -1.12 6.00
N GLY A 120 3.89 -1.63 7.03
CA GLY A 120 5.00 -0.94 7.67
C GLY A 120 6.12 -0.64 6.68
N ALA A 121 6.63 0.58 6.71
CA ALA A 121 7.91 0.88 6.10
C ALA A 121 9.00 0.32 7.00
N ALA A 122 9.87 -0.52 6.47
CA ALA A 122 11.08 -0.91 7.18
C ALA A 122 11.98 0.31 7.32
N LEU A 123 11.92 0.95 8.48
CA LEU A 123 12.85 2.01 8.85
C LEU A 123 14.09 1.35 9.48
N ILE A 124 15.14 1.22 8.71
CA ILE A 124 16.46 0.92 9.27
C ILE A 124 16.95 2.20 9.97
N ASN A 125 16.55 2.37 11.23
CA ASN A 125 16.95 3.53 12.05
C ASN A 125 18.30 3.33 12.75
N THR A 126 18.72 2.08 12.88
CA THR A 126 19.94 1.71 13.55
C THR A 126 20.85 0.95 12.59
N VAL A 127 22.02 1.48 12.35
CA VAL A 127 23.05 0.85 11.53
C VAL A 127 24.32 0.70 12.36
N ALA A 128 25.10 -0.35 12.11
CA ALA A 128 26.39 -0.52 12.74
C ALA A 128 27.36 0.56 12.25
N ASN A 129 27.98 1.28 13.19
CA ASN A 129 29.06 2.21 12.85
C ASN A 129 30.38 1.44 12.69
N MET A 130 30.83 1.33 11.45
CA MET A 130 32.01 0.55 11.07
C MET A 130 33.28 1.42 10.93
N THR A 131 33.24 2.70 11.33
CA THR A 131 34.38 3.63 11.15
C THR A 131 35.68 3.15 11.79
N LYS A 132 35.59 2.47 12.94
CA LYS A 132 36.73 1.91 13.66
C LYS A 132 36.57 0.42 14.01
N ASN A 133 35.60 -0.23 13.42
CA ASN A 133 35.23 -1.62 13.71
C ASN A 133 35.05 -2.42 12.43
N CYS A 134 35.15 -3.72 12.53
CA CYS A 134 34.77 -4.64 11.49
C CYS A 134 33.86 -5.72 12.07
N VAL A 135 33.01 -6.29 11.23
CA VAL A 135 32.21 -7.46 11.57
C VAL A 135 32.81 -8.67 10.86
N TYR A 136 33.09 -9.71 11.61
CA TYR A 136 33.43 -11.00 11.04
C TYR A 136 32.52 -12.08 11.63
N PHE A 137 32.18 -13.03 10.79
CA PHE A 137 31.30 -14.14 11.19
C PHE A 137 32.16 -15.28 11.72
N LYS A 138 31.92 -15.66 12.97
CA LYS A 138 32.53 -16.87 13.54
C LYS A 138 31.54 -18.03 13.42
N TRP A 139 31.76 -18.88 12.45
CA TRP A 139 30.93 -20.04 12.21
C TRP A 139 31.25 -21.15 13.23
N LYS A 140 30.20 -21.73 13.81
CA LYS A 140 30.35 -22.88 14.74
C LYS A 140 30.92 -24.12 14.05
N ASN A 141 30.53 -24.32 12.78
CA ASN A 141 31.02 -25.41 11.94
C ASN A 141 31.31 -24.88 10.54
N PRO A 142 32.54 -24.50 10.23
CA PRO A 142 32.91 -23.97 8.93
C PRO A 142 33.08 -25.03 7.83
N GLU A 143 33.18 -26.31 8.18
CA GLU A 143 33.45 -27.43 7.26
C GLU A 143 32.52 -27.44 6.03
N PRO A 144 31.19 -27.30 6.16
CA PRO A 144 30.31 -27.27 5.00
C PRO A 144 30.54 -26.06 4.07
N LEU A 145 31.24 -25.03 4.54
CA LEU A 145 31.48 -23.79 3.79
C LEU A 145 32.78 -23.83 2.97
N ASN A 146 33.66 -24.82 3.23
CA ASN A 146 34.99 -24.87 2.62
C ASN A 146 35.00 -25.19 1.13
N ASN A 147 33.91 -25.71 0.56
CA ASN A 147 33.82 -26.13 -0.84
C ASN A 147 32.64 -25.51 -1.58
N LEU A 148 32.22 -24.32 -1.19
CA LEU A 148 31.14 -23.61 -1.90
C LEU A 148 31.58 -23.19 -3.28
N ARG A 149 30.87 -23.64 -4.33
CA ARG A 149 31.14 -23.26 -5.72
C ARG A 149 30.63 -21.86 -6.07
N LYS A 150 29.66 -21.36 -5.31
CA LYS A 150 29.07 -20.02 -5.49
C LYS A 150 28.74 -19.43 -4.12
N VAL A 151 29.06 -18.18 -3.92
CA VAL A 151 28.72 -17.39 -2.74
C VAL A 151 28.15 -16.07 -3.22
N SER A 152 27.01 -15.66 -2.65
CA SER A 152 26.43 -14.34 -2.84
C SER A 152 26.46 -13.61 -1.53
N MET A 153 26.86 -12.34 -1.52
CA MET A 153 26.83 -11.46 -0.36
C MET A 153 26.14 -10.15 -0.77
N GLU A 154 25.19 -9.73 0.06
CA GLU A 154 24.50 -8.47 -0.10
C GLU A 154 24.69 -7.62 1.15
N ALA A 155 24.98 -6.34 0.99
CA ALA A 155 25.10 -5.40 2.08
C ALA A 155 24.53 -4.03 1.67
N LEU A 156 23.70 -3.44 2.55
CA LEU A 156 23.29 -2.06 2.42
C LEU A 156 24.27 -1.21 3.23
N ILE A 157 25.07 -0.39 2.55
CA ILE A 157 26.09 0.45 3.18
C ILE A 157 25.79 1.94 2.92
N ARG A 158 26.04 2.77 3.93
CA ARG A 158 26.02 4.22 3.82
C ARG A 158 27.42 4.75 4.13
N PRO A 159 28.27 5.02 3.12
CA PRO A 159 29.59 5.56 3.34
C PRO A 159 29.49 7.01 3.83
N HIS A 160 30.32 7.38 4.80
CA HIS A 160 30.50 8.77 5.22
C HIS A 160 31.37 9.54 4.24
N GLU A 161 32.35 8.85 3.65
CA GLU A 161 33.35 9.43 2.77
C GLU A 161 33.87 8.33 1.82
N PHE A 162 34.01 8.67 0.55
CA PHE A 162 34.73 7.84 -0.42
C PHE A 162 36.18 8.31 -0.47
N ARG A 163 37.10 7.49 -0.05
CA ARG A 163 38.55 7.77 -0.20
C ARG A 163 39.06 7.06 -1.42
N ALA A 164 39.76 7.80 -2.32
CA ALA A 164 40.52 7.15 -3.36
C ALA A 164 41.68 6.38 -2.70
N LEU A 165 41.81 5.11 -3.08
CA LEU A 165 42.99 4.33 -2.74
C LEU A 165 44.11 4.84 -3.66
N ASN A 166 45.12 5.50 -3.11
CA ASN A 166 46.34 5.84 -3.80
C ASN A 166 47.25 4.63 -3.83
#